data_f674ca40f67ccc9038d6723f30b69c2c
#
_entry.id   f674ca40f67ccc9038d6723f30b69c2c
#
_cell.length_a   1.000
_cell.length_b   1.000
_cell.length_c   1.000
_cell.angle_alpha   90.00
_cell.angle_beta   90.00
_cell.angle_gamma   90.00
#
_symmetry.space_group_name_H-M   'P 1'
#
loop_
_entity.id
_entity.type
_entity.pdbx_description
1 polymer ?
#
loop_
_entity_poly.entity_id
_entity_poly.type
_entity_poly.pdbx_seq_one_letter_code
_entity_poly.pdbx_strand_id
1 'polypeptide(L)'
;MRRGLFTPTIAVAVLIAVTVALHLVWLDRFRRGYLTEWDEAGYIQIAILDRAGLAHDGLTGLARAVVTQPVEAPLVPFATVPIYLIAGVGVFASLLVLPVFFGLLVVATYLLARDLVQPWWAVLAAAVAASIPAVTDYTRLYHFAMPAALWVTLALWALIRSDGFERRRYSLAFGAAIGLMVLTRTMTLSYLPGFGIAALVQVLQGHRTTQRALNAVLAAAAALVVAATWYGRNVHNVWDYLSSAGYGSTSGIYGRSQPLTSLAYWTRELSLIVEELYVPLAAAVLACFVAWAVTRLRSWQRPAFDDRRSRGLLSVVLVLGAGYAFLTSSSNEGTAFALPLLPALIVLGVTAAASARPLALRYALAVALIGVAATNLLMKSGFVEPLARPRSVDLPVLHRTPILDGFGIIQEEVAGSGYPVGSPTQPLPKLHRLWTPDTEHVVQFIRRKAAAANVAPRVLVAADDNLFNNTRLRLASALLAGQYMPVGRLVSVTGGDRTDAYAMKIRSYQANAIVIARRHRGTPKMITVAKVIAAARETGFSRAHRFALPDGRPAWVWLKLVDGRP
;
A
#
# COMPACT_ATOMS: atom_id res chain seq x y z
N MET A 1 -3.47 -6.88 47.75
CA MET A 1 -3.76 -7.40 46.39
C MET A 1 -2.51 -7.25 45.53
N ARG A 2 -1.82 -8.31 45.20
CA ARG A 2 -0.70 -8.30 44.21
C ARG A 2 -1.32 -7.91 42.87
N ARG A 3 -1.02 -6.70 42.34
CA ARG A 3 -1.33 -6.35 40.94
C ARG A 3 -0.66 -7.41 40.10
N GLY A 4 -1.46 -8.19 39.36
CA GLY A 4 -0.94 -9.24 38.47
C GLY A 4 0.14 -8.65 37.58
N LEU A 5 1.28 -9.35 37.47
CA LEU A 5 2.44 -8.96 36.66
C LEU A 5 2.09 -8.66 35.19
N PHE A 6 0.95 -9.17 34.70
CA PHE A 6 0.52 -9.06 33.30
C PHE A 6 -0.58 -8.01 33.16
N THR A 7 -0.21 -6.82 32.66
CA THR A 7 -1.13 -5.72 32.38
C THR A 7 -1.48 -5.69 30.88
N PRO A 8 -2.62 -5.08 30.48
CA PRO A 8 -2.96 -4.91 29.05
C PRO A 8 -1.86 -4.23 28.23
N THR A 9 -1.12 -3.30 28.82
CA THR A 9 0.00 -2.62 28.15
C THR A 9 1.16 -3.57 27.88
N ILE A 10 1.50 -4.44 28.84
CA ILE A 10 2.52 -5.48 28.65
C ILE A 10 2.07 -6.47 27.58
N ALA A 11 0.77 -6.87 27.59
CA ALA A 11 0.22 -7.76 26.57
C ALA A 11 0.37 -7.18 25.15
N VAL A 12 0.10 -5.89 24.96
CA VAL A 12 0.31 -5.21 23.67
C VAL A 12 1.79 -5.15 23.30
N ALA A 13 2.69 -4.85 24.26
CA ALA A 13 4.13 -4.83 23.99
C ALA A 13 4.64 -6.21 23.56
N VAL A 14 4.20 -7.28 24.22
CA VAL A 14 4.52 -8.67 23.84
C VAL A 14 3.95 -9.01 22.45
N LEU A 15 2.69 -8.64 22.19
CA LEU A 15 2.08 -8.82 20.87
C LEU A 15 2.92 -8.17 19.77
N ILE A 16 3.34 -6.91 19.96
CA ILE A 16 4.18 -6.20 19.00
C ILE A 16 5.52 -6.92 18.84
N ALA A 17 6.20 -7.25 19.92
CA ALA A 17 7.51 -7.89 19.86
C ALA A 17 7.45 -9.22 19.09
N VAL A 18 6.44 -10.05 19.39
CA VAL A 18 6.26 -11.36 18.73
C VAL A 18 5.91 -11.18 17.25
N THR A 19 4.95 -10.33 16.92
CA THR A 19 4.51 -10.16 15.53
C THR A 19 5.57 -9.47 14.66
N VAL A 20 6.26 -8.46 15.18
CA VAL A 20 7.40 -7.82 14.48
C VAL A 20 8.53 -8.83 14.27
N ALA A 21 8.88 -9.65 15.28
CA ALA A 21 9.88 -10.70 15.10
C ALA A 21 9.47 -11.71 14.03
N LEU A 22 8.20 -12.12 13.98
CA LEU A 22 7.68 -12.99 12.93
C LEU A 22 7.80 -12.33 11.54
N HIS A 23 7.51 -11.03 11.41
CA HIS A 23 7.71 -10.31 10.14
C HIS A 23 9.18 -10.26 9.74
N LEU A 24 10.09 -9.96 10.66
CA LEU A 24 11.53 -9.89 10.37
C LEU A 24 12.09 -11.25 9.93
N VAL A 25 11.71 -12.34 10.63
CA VAL A 25 12.11 -13.70 10.26
C VAL A 25 11.54 -14.08 8.88
N TRP A 26 10.28 -13.73 8.63
CA TRP A 26 9.66 -13.99 7.34
C TRP A 26 10.34 -13.21 6.20
N LEU A 27 10.63 -11.91 6.41
CA LEU A 27 11.35 -11.07 5.44
C LEU A 27 12.74 -11.63 5.14
N ASP A 28 13.48 -12.05 6.16
CA ASP A 28 14.81 -12.65 5.98
C ASP A 28 14.73 -13.94 5.16
N ARG A 29 13.76 -14.80 5.47
CA ARG A 29 13.60 -16.09 4.81
C ARG A 29 13.11 -15.98 3.37
N PHE A 30 12.14 -15.09 3.09
CA PHE A 30 11.38 -15.08 1.84
C PHE A 30 11.63 -13.84 0.97
N ARG A 31 12.26 -12.78 1.51
CA ARG A 31 12.48 -11.53 0.74
C ARG A 31 13.96 -11.18 0.55
N ARG A 32 14.88 -11.75 1.33
CA ARG A 32 16.31 -11.46 1.17
C ARG A 32 16.82 -11.96 -0.19
N GLY A 33 17.22 -11.03 -1.07
CA GLY A 33 17.73 -11.31 -2.43
C GLY A 33 16.63 -11.67 -3.44
N TYR A 34 15.35 -11.47 -3.11
CA TYR A 34 14.25 -11.68 -4.02
C TYR A 34 13.73 -10.38 -4.62
N LEU A 35 13.06 -10.54 -5.76
CA LEU A 35 12.55 -9.46 -6.55
C LEU A 35 11.43 -8.69 -5.84
N THR A 36 11.33 -7.46 -6.27
CA THR A 36 10.26 -6.54 -5.94
C THR A 36 9.10 -6.69 -6.93
N GLU A 37 7.92 -6.36 -6.52
CA GLU A 37 6.78 -6.13 -7.39
C GLU A 37 7.03 -4.84 -8.21
N TRP A 38 6.21 -4.57 -9.22
CA TRP A 38 6.36 -3.43 -10.13
C TRP A 38 6.35 -2.08 -9.41
N ASP A 39 5.31 -1.81 -8.64
CA ASP A 39 5.13 -0.57 -7.90
C ASP A 39 6.13 -0.48 -6.74
N GLU A 40 6.39 -1.59 -6.05
CA GLU A 40 7.40 -1.71 -5.01
C GLU A 40 8.78 -1.26 -5.51
N ALA A 41 9.16 -1.68 -6.71
CA ALA A 41 10.44 -1.27 -7.31
C ALA A 41 10.51 0.25 -7.53
N GLY A 42 9.39 0.86 -7.94
CA GLY A 42 9.27 2.32 -8.08
C GLY A 42 9.38 3.04 -6.74
N TYR A 43 8.70 2.56 -5.73
CA TYR A 43 8.71 3.17 -4.39
C TYR A 43 10.07 3.06 -3.69
N ILE A 44 10.75 1.91 -3.82
CA ILE A 44 12.12 1.73 -3.30
C ILE A 44 13.09 2.66 -4.02
N GLN A 45 12.95 2.83 -5.33
CA GLN A 45 13.77 3.78 -6.09
C GLN A 45 13.68 5.19 -5.50
N ILE A 46 12.49 5.66 -5.14
CA ILE A 46 12.28 6.98 -4.53
C ILE A 46 13.09 7.09 -3.23
N ALA A 47 12.98 6.11 -2.34
CA ALA A 47 13.72 6.12 -1.07
C ALA A 47 15.25 6.12 -1.28
N ILE A 48 15.75 5.43 -2.30
CA ILE A 48 17.18 5.46 -2.65
C ILE A 48 17.62 6.84 -3.14
N LEU A 49 16.78 7.50 -3.94
CA LEU A 49 17.05 8.86 -4.42
C LEU A 49 17.01 9.89 -3.29
N ASP A 50 16.09 9.74 -2.33
CA ASP A 50 16.04 10.56 -1.12
C ASP A 50 17.33 10.42 -0.31
N ARG A 51 17.81 9.19 -0.10
CA ARG A 51 19.08 8.91 0.58
C ARG A 51 20.29 9.46 -0.20
N ALA A 52 20.27 9.37 -1.54
CA ALA A 52 21.32 9.94 -2.38
C ALA A 52 21.35 11.46 -2.29
N GLY A 53 20.18 12.12 -2.28
CA GLY A 53 20.07 13.56 -2.05
C GLY A 53 20.67 13.98 -0.70
N LEU A 54 20.37 13.22 0.36
CA LEU A 54 20.98 13.44 1.69
C LEU A 54 22.51 13.30 1.67
N ALA A 55 23.01 12.32 0.93
CA ALA A 55 24.46 12.07 0.85
C ALA A 55 25.20 13.16 0.07
N HIS A 56 24.55 13.75 -0.94
CA HIS A 56 25.21 14.72 -1.83
C HIS A 56 25.17 16.15 -1.26
N ASP A 57 23.98 16.63 -0.86
CA ASP A 57 23.75 18.01 -0.46
C ASP A 57 23.17 18.14 0.96
N GLY A 58 23.31 17.12 1.80
CA GLY A 58 22.76 17.11 3.17
C GLY A 58 21.25 17.23 3.21
N LEU A 59 20.70 17.90 4.23
CA LEU A 59 19.25 18.06 4.40
C LEU A 59 18.59 18.83 3.24
N THR A 60 19.31 19.75 2.60
CA THR A 60 18.80 20.49 1.43
C THR A 60 18.63 19.57 0.23
N GLY A 61 19.57 18.67 0.00
CA GLY A 61 19.48 17.65 -1.04
C GLY A 61 18.34 16.67 -0.80
N LEU A 62 18.16 16.23 0.46
CA LEU A 62 17.03 15.40 0.86
C LEU A 62 15.70 16.10 0.60
N ALA A 63 15.55 17.35 1.07
CA ALA A 63 14.31 18.11 0.86
C ALA A 63 13.99 18.28 -0.63
N ARG A 64 15.01 18.54 -1.45
CA ARG A 64 14.86 18.66 -2.91
C ARG A 64 14.41 17.32 -3.54
N ALA A 65 15.02 16.20 -3.15
CA ALA A 65 14.67 14.87 -3.65
C ALA A 65 13.21 14.53 -3.32
N VAL A 66 12.81 14.70 -2.06
CA VAL A 66 11.44 14.45 -1.56
C VAL A 66 10.38 15.22 -2.35
N VAL A 67 10.59 16.52 -2.62
CA VAL A 67 9.58 17.34 -3.33
C VAL A 67 9.60 17.16 -4.84
N THR A 68 10.58 16.46 -5.40
CA THR A 68 10.71 16.27 -6.86
C THR A 68 9.79 15.15 -7.36
N GLN A 69 9.35 14.23 -6.50
CA GLN A 69 8.42 13.17 -6.87
C GLN A 69 7.02 13.75 -7.08
N PRO A 70 6.43 13.65 -8.30
CA PRO A 70 5.26 14.45 -8.63
C PRO A 70 3.92 13.87 -8.16
N VAL A 71 3.83 12.56 -7.92
CA VAL A 71 2.57 11.85 -7.67
C VAL A 71 2.61 10.96 -6.44
N GLU A 72 3.71 10.25 -6.23
CA GLU A 72 3.89 9.32 -5.12
C GLU A 72 4.16 10.09 -3.82
N ALA A 73 3.30 9.86 -2.83
CA ALA A 73 3.38 10.50 -1.53
C ALA A 73 4.68 10.15 -0.80
N PRO A 74 5.38 11.12 -0.16
CA PRO A 74 6.80 10.98 0.19
C PRO A 74 7.07 10.33 1.55
N LEU A 75 6.07 10.16 2.43
CA LEU A 75 6.33 9.85 3.85
C LEU A 75 7.05 8.51 4.06
N VAL A 76 6.68 7.46 3.33
CA VAL A 76 7.29 6.13 3.49
C VAL A 76 8.72 6.10 2.93
N PRO A 77 8.98 6.59 1.69
CA PRO A 77 10.35 6.77 1.20
C PRO A 77 11.24 7.60 2.14
N PHE A 78 10.75 8.73 2.60
CA PHE A 78 11.45 9.59 3.57
C PHE A 78 11.76 8.85 4.87
N ALA A 79 10.78 8.12 5.45
CA ALA A 79 10.97 7.33 6.67
C ALA A 79 11.94 6.15 6.48
N THR A 80 12.24 5.75 5.24
CA THR A 80 13.21 4.71 4.93
C THR A 80 14.66 5.23 5.00
N VAL A 81 14.88 6.53 4.83
CA VAL A 81 16.23 7.11 4.84
C VAL A 81 17.03 6.80 6.11
N PRO A 82 16.48 6.93 7.34
CA PRO A 82 17.17 6.50 8.56
C PRO A 82 17.55 5.01 8.57
N ILE A 83 16.71 4.15 8.00
CA ILE A 83 17.02 2.71 7.88
C ILE A 83 18.25 2.50 6.99
N TYR A 84 18.35 3.22 5.88
CA TYR A 84 19.52 3.16 5.01
C TYR A 84 20.81 3.68 5.64
N LEU A 85 20.71 4.59 6.61
CA LEU A 85 21.89 5.04 7.37
C LEU A 85 22.45 3.96 8.28
N ILE A 86 21.60 3.04 8.75
CA ILE A 86 21.97 1.96 9.70
C ILE A 86 22.27 0.66 8.96
N ALA A 87 21.39 0.25 8.03
CA ALA A 87 21.42 -1.07 7.39
C ALA A 87 22.07 -1.06 5.98
N GLY A 88 22.48 0.11 5.48
CA GLY A 88 22.93 0.28 4.10
C GLY A 88 21.77 0.39 3.10
N VAL A 89 22.09 0.85 1.88
CA VAL A 89 21.11 1.00 0.80
C VAL A 89 20.85 -0.34 0.12
N GLY A 90 19.58 -0.74 -0.01
CA GLY A 90 19.21 -1.98 -0.68
C GLY A 90 17.75 -2.32 -0.54
N VAL A 91 17.25 -3.23 -1.40
CA VAL A 91 15.86 -3.67 -1.42
C VAL A 91 15.42 -4.24 -0.06
N PHE A 92 16.24 -5.12 0.52
CA PHE A 92 15.91 -5.72 1.83
C PHE A 92 15.88 -4.67 2.95
N ALA A 93 16.83 -3.75 2.96
CA ALA A 93 16.85 -2.66 3.95
C ALA A 93 15.61 -1.77 3.85
N SER A 94 15.09 -1.52 2.63
CA SER A 94 13.85 -0.77 2.44
C SER A 94 12.67 -1.41 3.17
N LEU A 95 12.57 -2.73 3.12
CA LEU A 95 11.46 -3.45 3.74
C LEU A 95 11.44 -3.34 5.27
N LEU A 96 12.59 -3.05 5.91
CA LEU A 96 12.69 -2.98 7.37
C LEU A 96 11.93 -1.79 7.99
N VAL A 97 11.56 -0.78 7.22
CA VAL A 97 10.72 0.33 7.70
C VAL A 97 9.28 -0.13 7.99
N LEU A 98 8.79 -1.13 7.26
CA LEU A 98 7.39 -1.56 7.35
C LEU A 98 7.04 -2.24 8.68
N PRO A 99 7.84 -3.14 9.26
CA PRO A 99 7.63 -3.63 10.62
C PRO A 99 7.58 -2.53 11.70
N VAL A 100 8.25 -1.40 11.50
CA VAL A 100 8.14 -0.23 12.39
C VAL A 100 6.75 0.39 12.28
N PHE A 101 6.28 0.69 11.07
CA PHE A 101 4.91 1.18 10.85
C PHE A 101 3.86 0.21 11.36
N PHE A 102 4.07 -1.10 11.18
CA PHE A 102 3.19 -2.14 11.70
C PHE A 102 3.10 -2.11 13.23
N GLY A 103 4.22 -2.05 13.94
CA GLY A 103 4.23 -1.96 15.38
C GLY A 103 3.49 -0.71 15.89
N LEU A 104 3.67 0.43 15.21
CA LEU A 104 2.95 1.67 15.51
C LEU A 104 1.44 1.53 15.20
N LEU A 105 1.04 0.83 14.13
CA LEU A 105 -0.36 0.54 13.82
C LEU A 105 -1.03 -0.29 14.92
N VAL A 106 -0.35 -1.30 15.44
CA VAL A 106 -0.85 -2.11 16.57
C VAL A 106 -1.09 -1.24 17.81
N VAL A 107 -0.14 -0.33 18.13
CA VAL A 107 -0.32 0.66 19.21
C VAL A 107 -1.51 1.57 18.93
N ALA A 108 -1.61 2.13 17.71
CA ALA A 108 -2.70 3.04 17.35
C ALA A 108 -4.07 2.36 17.46
N THR A 109 -4.18 1.10 17.03
CA THR A 109 -5.41 0.30 17.13
C THR A 109 -5.77 0.04 18.59
N TYR A 110 -4.80 -0.32 19.42
CA TYR A 110 -5.02 -0.47 20.86
C TYR A 110 -5.52 0.83 21.51
N LEU A 111 -4.90 1.97 21.20
CA LEU A 111 -5.28 3.28 21.72
C LEU A 111 -6.69 3.67 21.29
N LEU A 112 -7.04 3.47 20.02
CA LEU A 112 -8.39 3.71 19.50
C LEU A 112 -9.42 2.83 20.21
N ALA A 113 -9.15 1.53 20.30
CA ALA A 113 -10.05 0.58 20.93
C ALA A 113 -10.21 0.85 22.43
N ARG A 114 -9.14 1.22 23.14
CA ARG A 114 -9.15 1.50 24.58
C ARG A 114 -10.08 2.66 24.96
N ASP A 115 -10.31 3.60 24.05
CA ASP A 115 -11.27 4.69 24.28
C ASP A 115 -12.72 4.27 24.07
N LEU A 116 -12.96 3.09 23.48
CA LEU A 116 -14.27 2.57 23.12
C LEU A 116 -14.69 1.32 23.91
N VAL A 117 -13.71 0.53 24.39
CA VAL A 117 -13.97 -0.71 25.14
C VAL A 117 -13.02 -0.87 26.32
N GLN A 118 -13.29 -1.89 27.17
CA GLN A 118 -12.41 -2.24 28.28
C GLN A 118 -11.01 -2.66 27.79
N PRO A 119 -9.95 -2.46 28.58
CA PRO A 119 -8.55 -2.63 28.15
C PRO A 119 -8.23 -4.01 27.53
N TRP A 120 -8.78 -5.12 28.04
CA TRP A 120 -8.54 -6.45 27.49
C TRP A 120 -9.23 -6.68 26.13
N TRP A 121 -10.39 -6.08 25.92
CA TRP A 121 -11.04 -6.05 24.61
C TRP A 121 -10.25 -5.19 23.61
N ALA A 122 -9.61 -4.13 24.09
CA ALA A 122 -8.71 -3.34 23.25
C ALA A 122 -7.46 -4.13 22.86
N VAL A 123 -6.90 -4.99 23.74
CA VAL A 123 -5.83 -5.92 23.38
C VAL A 123 -6.32 -6.90 22.29
N LEU A 124 -7.53 -7.44 22.45
CA LEU A 124 -8.11 -8.32 21.42
C LEU A 124 -8.25 -7.60 20.08
N ALA A 125 -8.76 -6.35 20.07
CA ALA A 125 -8.88 -5.57 18.84
C ALA A 125 -7.51 -5.35 18.16
N ALA A 126 -6.48 -5.03 18.93
CA ALA A 126 -5.12 -4.88 18.42
C ALA A 126 -4.56 -6.21 17.87
N ALA A 127 -4.81 -7.34 18.55
CA ALA A 127 -4.37 -8.66 18.10
C ALA A 127 -5.08 -9.09 16.80
N VAL A 128 -6.39 -8.88 16.70
CA VAL A 128 -7.15 -9.17 15.48
C VAL A 128 -6.69 -8.27 14.33
N ALA A 129 -6.50 -6.97 14.56
CA ALA A 129 -6.01 -6.06 13.55
C ALA A 129 -4.60 -6.43 13.05
N ALA A 130 -3.70 -6.84 13.96
CA ALA A 130 -2.36 -7.33 13.63
C ALA A 130 -2.37 -8.62 12.81
N SER A 131 -3.46 -9.39 12.88
CA SER A 131 -3.64 -10.66 12.16
C SER A 131 -4.40 -10.53 10.85
N ILE A 132 -4.86 -9.34 10.46
CA ILE A 132 -5.52 -9.12 9.16
C ILE A 132 -4.56 -9.57 8.05
N PRO A 133 -4.98 -10.50 7.16
CA PRO A 133 -4.09 -11.02 6.12
C PRO A 133 -3.46 -9.91 5.27
N ALA A 134 -4.25 -8.95 4.78
CA ALA A 134 -3.72 -7.84 3.99
C ALA A 134 -2.75 -6.94 4.78
N VAL A 135 -3.01 -6.65 6.06
CA VAL A 135 -2.05 -5.90 6.90
C VAL A 135 -0.72 -6.62 6.99
N THR A 136 -0.75 -7.95 7.14
CA THR A 136 0.45 -8.79 7.17
C THR A 136 1.19 -8.75 5.83
N ASP A 137 0.49 -8.88 4.71
CA ASP A 137 1.08 -8.89 3.37
C ASP A 137 1.73 -7.54 3.05
N TYR A 138 1.01 -6.44 3.30
CA TYR A 138 1.54 -5.08 3.11
C TYR A 138 2.58 -4.63 4.16
N THR A 139 2.83 -5.43 5.19
CA THR A 139 4.02 -5.28 6.04
C THR A 139 5.27 -5.92 5.42
N ARG A 140 5.10 -6.74 4.39
CA ARG A 140 6.15 -7.51 3.70
C ARG A 140 6.39 -7.09 2.26
N LEU A 141 5.58 -6.18 1.77
CA LEU A 141 5.65 -5.54 0.46
C LEU A 141 5.88 -4.05 0.66
N TYR A 142 6.91 -3.48 0.02
CA TYR A 142 7.20 -2.05 0.17
C TYR A 142 6.12 -1.21 -0.52
N HIS A 143 5.06 -0.97 0.24
CA HIS A 143 3.86 -0.31 -0.24
C HIS A 143 3.28 0.62 0.83
N PHE A 144 2.49 1.61 0.44
CA PHE A 144 2.04 2.70 1.31
C PHE A 144 0.72 2.42 2.03
N ALA A 145 0.02 1.32 1.71
CA ALA A 145 -1.31 1.03 2.24
C ALA A 145 -1.34 0.77 3.74
N MET A 146 -0.44 -0.09 4.25
CA MET A 146 -0.37 -0.39 5.68
C MET A 146 0.14 0.82 6.50
N PRO A 147 1.18 1.57 6.08
CA PRO A 147 1.50 2.86 6.70
C PRO A 147 0.35 3.87 6.71
N ALA A 148 -0.49 3.92 5.66
CA ALA A 148 -1.67 4.77 5.64
C ALA A 148 -2.71 4.36 6.70
N ALA A 149 -2.88 3.06 6.94
CA ALA A 149 -3.76 2.54 8.01
C ALA A 149 -3.36 3.05 9.40
N LEU A 150 -2.06 3.19 9.67
CA LEU A 150 -1.57 3.80 10.91
C LEU A 150 -2.14 5.21 11.09
N TRP A 151 -2.04 6.05 10.07
CA TRP A 151 -2.43 7.46 10.20
C TRP A 151 -3.94 7.64 10.22
N VAL A 152 -4.71 6.84 9.47
CA VAL A 152 -6.18 6.80 9.58
C VAL A 152 -6.61 6.41 11.00
N THR A 153 -5.98 5.39 11.58
CA THR A 153 -6.29 4.92 12.94
C THR A 153 -5.89 5.96 13.99
N LEU A 154 -4.73 6.60 13.87
CA LEU A 154 -4.29 7.67 14.76
C LEU A 154 -5.16 8.93 14.64
N ALA A 155 -5.59 9.29 13.42
CA ALA A 155 -6.51 10.40 13.22
C ALA A 155 -7.86 10.14 13.93
N LEU A 156 -8.43 8.95 13.77
CA LEU A 156 -9.65 8.55 14.50
C LEU A 156 -9.45 8.61 16.02
N TRP A 157 -8.35 8.04 16.54
CA TRP A 157 -8.03 8.10 17.96
C TRP A 157 -7.91 9.54 18.46
N ALA A 158 -7.16 10.39 17.75
CA ALA A 158 -6.96 11.78 18.13
C ALA A 158 -8.27 12.58 18.09
N LEU A 159 -9.13 12.34 17.08
CA LEU A 159 -10.46 12.95 16.97
C LEU A 159 -11.32 12.60 18.19
N ILE A 160 -11.40 11.32 18.58
CA ILE A 160 -12.14 10.88 19.77
C ILE A 160 -11.56 11.48 21.05
N ARG A 161 -10.21 11.53 21.16
CA ARG A 161 -9.50 12.10 22.30
C ARG A 161 -9.62 13.61 22.39
N SER A 162 -9.89 14.29 21.28
CA SER A 162 -10.12 15.74 21.27
C SER A 162 -11.38 16.12 22.05
N ASP A 163 -12.28 15.15 22.27
CA ASP A 163 -13.54 15.32 23.00
C ASP A 163 -14.40 16.43 22.39
N GLY A 164 -14.66 16.30 21.10
CA GLY A 164 -15.38 17.31 20.35
C GLY A 164 -14.60 18.62 20.17
N PHE A 165 -13.28 18.52 20.04
CA PHE A 165 -12.33 19.63 19.93
C PHE A 165 -12.19 20.49 21.20
N GLU A 166 -12.62 20.02 22.37
CA GLU A 166 -12.33 20.72 23.63
C GLU A 166 -10.86 20.68 24.01
N ARG A 167 -10.15 19.59 23.67
CA ARG A 167 -8.76 19.36 24.06
C ARG A 167 -7.81 19.73 22.94
N ARG A 168 -7.30 20.95 22.92
CA ARG A 168 -6.44 21.53 21.88
C ARG A 168 -5.30 20.60 21.43
N ARG A 169 -4.59 19.96 22.38
CA ARG A 169 -3.46 19.07 22.07
C ARG A 169 -3.87 17.90 21.14
N TYR A 170 -5.05 17.30 21.38
CA TYR A 170 -5.54 16.20 20.56
C TYR A 170 -6.18 16.71 19.26
N SER A 171 -6.72 17.92 19.25
CA SER A 171 -7.17 18.57 18.01
C SER A 171 -5.99 18.81 17.06
N LEU A 172 -4.87 19.31 17.57
CA LEU A 172 -3.65 19.47 16.78
C LEU A 172 -3.06 18.13 16.34
N ALA A 173 -3.07 17.10 17.22
CA ALA A 173 -2.64 15.75 16.87
C ALA A 173 -3.51 15.13 15.77
N PHE A 174 -4.84 15.38 15.79
CA PHE A 174 -5.75 15.00 14.73
C PHE A 174 -5.36 15.65 13.39
N GLY A 175 -5.16 16.96 13.39
CA GLY A 175 -4.73 17.67 12.18
C GLY A 175 -3.39 17.16 11.64
N ALA A 176 -2.39 16.98 12.52
CA ALA A 176 -1.10 16.42 12.12
C ALA A 176 -1.22 15.00 11.54
N ALA A 177 -2.05 14.13 12.15
CA ALA A 177 -2.30 12.79 11.64
C ALA A 177 -2.97 12.79 10.26
N ILE A 178 -3.93 13.70 10.02
CA ILE A 178 -4.53 13.92 8.69
C ILE A 178 -3.48 14.36 7.67
N GLY A 179 -2.62 15.32 8.01
CA GLY A 179 -1.53 15.76 7.13
C GLY A 179 -0.56 14.63 6.80
N LEU A 180 -0.15 13.82 7.79
CA LEU A 180 0.71 12.65 7.59
C LEU A 180 0.01 11.54 6.80
N MET A 181 -1.29 11.37 6.97
CA MET A 181 -2.10 10.43 6.20
C MET A 181 -2.02 10.72 4.69
N VAL A 182 -2.25 11.96 4.29
CA VAL A 182 -2.20 12.34 2.87
C VAL A 182 -0.78 12.34 2.31
N LEU A 183 0.24 12.59 3.14
CA LEU A 183 1.65 12.46 2.79
C LEU A 183 2.12 10.99 2.72
N THR A 184 1.31 10.03 3.20
CA THR A 184 1.64 8.61 3.12
C THR A 184 1.16 8.00 1.82
N ARG A 185 -0.05 8.33 1.37
CA ARG A 185 -0.64 7.79 0.15
C ARG A 185 -1.67 8.77 -0.42
N THR A 186 -1.51 9.19 -1.66
CA THR A 186 -2.37 10.21 -2.29
C THR A 186 -3.85 9.80 -2.33
N MET A 187 -4.15 8.50 -2.52
CA MET A 187 -5.54 8.04 -2.53
C MET A 187 -6.25 8.20 -1.16
N THR A 188 -5.53 8.43 -0.05
CA THR A 188 -6.18 8.69 1.25
C THR A 188 -6.94 10.02 1.29
N LEU A 189 -6.79 10.86 0.27
CA LEU A 189 -7.65 12.02 0.05
C LEU A 189 -9.15 11.64 -0.01
N SER A 190 -9.48 10.41 -0.46
CA SER A 190 -10.86 9.89 -0.46
C SER A 190 -11.46 9.74 0.95
N TYR A 191 -10.64 9.70 2.01
CA TYR A 191 -11.12 9.60 3.39
C TYR A 191 -11.38 10.97 4.04
N LEU A 192 -10.87 12.07 3.46
CA LEU A 192 -11.04 13.41 4.02
C LEU A 192 -12.50 13.82 4.21
N PRO A 193 -13.44 13.52 3.29
CA PRO A 193 -14.86 13.84 3.50
C PRO A 193 -15.41 13.16 4.75
N GLY A 194 -15.07 11.90 5.01
CA GLY A 194 -15.49 11.18 6.20
C GLY A 194 -14.99 11.81 7.50
N PHE A 195 -13.70 12.19 7.52
CA PHE A 195 -13.11 12.91 8.64
C PHE A 195 -13.73 14.31 8.81
N GLY A 196 -14.00 15.02 7.72
CA GLY A 196 -14.65 16.34 7.74
C GLY A 196 -16.06 16.28 8.33
N ILE A 197 -16.88 15.31 7.88
CA ILE A 197 -18.23 15.08 8.42
C ILE A 197 -18.16 14.71 9.92
N ALA A 198 -17.27 13.78 10.31
CA ALA A 198 -17.11 13.40 11.69
C ALA A 198 -16.65 14.57 12.57
N ALA A 199 -15.71 15.40 12.10
CA ALA A 199 -15.26 16.59 12.80
C ALA A 199 -16.37 17.63 12.96
N LEU A 200 -17.14 17.89 11.90
CA LEU A 200 -18.28 18.80 11.95
C LEU A 200 -19.32 18.35 12.97
N VAL A 201 -19.71 17.06 12.95
CA VAL A 201 -20.65 16.49 13.92
C VAL A 201 -20.10 16.65 15.35
N GLN A 202 -18.82 16.39 15.58
CA GLN A 202 -18.19 16.55 16.89
C GLN A 202 -18.19 18.01 17.38
N VAL A 203 -18.00 19.00 16.51
CA VAL A 203 -18.05 20.43 16.87
C VAL A 203 -19.47 20.84 17.26
N LEU A 204 -20.49 20.40 16.48
CA LEU A 204 -21.88 20.83 16.64
C LEU A 204 -22.56 20.22 17.86
N GLN A 205 -22.12 19.04 18.34
CA GLN A 205 -22.74 18.33 19.47
C GLN A 205 -22.38 18.87 20.86
N GLY A 206 -21.80 20.05 21.00
CA GLY A 206 -21.31 20.56 22.30
C GLY A 206 -21.71 21.98 22.65
N HIS A 207 -21.64 22.28 23.97
CA HIS A 207 -22.06 23.58 24.50
C HIS A 207 -21.04 24.74 24.27
N ARG A 208 -19.74 24.43 24.00
CA ARG A 208 -18.68 25.45 23.81
C ARG A 208 -18.31 25.56 22.32
N THR A 209 -19.25 25.85 21.47
CA THR A 209 -19.11 25.78 20.00
C THR A 209 -17.96 26.66 19.47
N THR A 210 -17.79 27.90 19.99
CA THR A 210 -16.72 28.81 19.53
C THR A 210 -15.32 28.25 19.82
N GLN A 211 -15.06 27.74 21.03
CA GLN A 211 -13.75 27.15 21.39
C GLN A 211 -13.48 25.88 20.58
N ARG A 212 -14.50 25.07 20.37
CA ARG A 212 -14.41 23.85 19.54
C ARG A 212 -14.13 24.18 18.09
N ALA A 213 -14.84 25.17 17.52
CA ALA A 213 -14.62 25.64 16.18
C ALA A 213 -13.19 26.17 15.99
N LEU A 214 -12.69 26.99 16.95
CA LEU A 214 -11.30 27.46 16.90
C LEU A 214 -10.30 26.30 16.92
N ASN A 215 -10.47 25.31 17.79
CA ASN A 215 -9.57 24.16 17.84
C ASN A 215 -9.70 23.28 16.60
N ALA A 216 -10.87 23.19 15.96
CA ALA A 216 -11.06 22.50 14.68
C ALA A 216 -10.35 23.25 13.54
N VAL A 217 -10.43 24.58 13.50
CA VAL A 217 -9.66 25.41 12.56
C VAL A 217 -8.16 25.24 12.75
N LEU A 218 -7.69 25.23 13.99
CA LEU A 218 -6.26 24.97 14.28
C LEU A 218 -5.83 23.56 13.87
N ALA A 219 -6.71 22.56 14.01
CA ALA A 219 -6.44 21.23 13.50
C ALA A 219 -6.37 21.19 11.97
N ALA A 220 -7.28 21.88 11.28
CA ALA A 220 -7.24 22.00 9.82
C ALA A 220 -5.96 22.73 9.36
N ALA A 221 -5.57 23.81 10.05
CA ALA A 221 -4.32 24.50 9.78
C ALA A 221 -3.10 23.60 9.98
N ALA A 222 -3.05 22.79 11.06
CA ALA A 222 -1.99 21.82 11.28
C ALA A 222 -1.93 20.77 10.16
N ALA A 223 -3.08 20.26 9.70
CA ALA A 223 -3.14 19.32 8.58
C ALA A 223 -2.60 19.97 7.29
N LEU A 224 -3.01 21.19 6.99
CA LEU A 224 -2.56 21.94 5.81
C LEU A 224 -1.06 22.23 5.86
N VAL A 225 -0.53 22.68 7.00
CA VAL A 225 0.92 22.94 7.16
C VAL A 225 1.73 21.67 6.90
N VAL A 226 1.32 20.55 7.47
CA VAL A 226 2.01 19.25 7.24
C VAL A 226 1.87 18.82 5.79
N ALA A 227 0.68 18.85 5.21
CA ALA A 227 0.46 18.46 3.81
C ALA A 227 1.19 19.38 2.82
N ALA A 228 1.23 20.71 3.08
CA ALA A 228 1.84 21.70 2.21
C ALA A 228 3.34 21.48 2.00
N THR A 229 4.03 20.78 2.89
CA THR A 229 5.45 20.45 2.73
C THR A 229 5.76 19.75 1.40
N TRP A 230 4.80 19.05 0.83
CA TRP A 230 4.91 18.35 -0.45
C TRP A 230 3.82 18.77 -1.45
N TYR A 231 2.54 18.84 -1.03
CA TYR A 231 1.43 19.23 -1.91
C TYR A 231 1.57 20.65 -2.42
N GLY A 232 2.22 21.56 -1.70
CA GLY A 232 2.47 22.93 -2.15
C GLY A 232 3.11 23.01 -3.54
N ARG A 233 3.92 22.02 -3.90
CA ARG A 233 4.54 21.90 -5.23
C ARG A 233 3.80 20.93 -6.16
N ASN A 234 3.19 19.88 -5.62
CA ASN A 234 2.74 18.72 -6.39
C ASN A 234 1.23 18.60 -6.54
N VAL A 235 0.43 19.50 -5.95
CA VAL A 235 -1.04 19.40 -5.94
C VAL A 235 -1.64 19.28 -7.34
N HIS A 236 -1.11 19.99 -8.33
CA HIS A 236 -1.59 19.93 -9.70
C HIS A 236 -1.33 18.54 -10.32
N ASN A 237 -0.12 18.03 -10.20
CA ASN A 237 0.23 16.71 -10.71
C ASN A 237 -0.62 15.59 -10.04
N VAL A 238 -0.84 15.71 -8.72
CA VAL A 238 -1.69 14.77 -7.99
C VAL A 238 -3.13 14.84 -8.44
N TRP A 239 -3.66 16.06 -8.62
CA TRP A 239 -5.02 16.27 -9.12
C TRP A 239 -5.21 15.68 -10.51
N ASP A 240 -4.30 15.96 -11.44
CA ASP A 240 -4.33 15.42 -12.80
C ASP A 240 -4.26 13.90 -12.82
N TYR A 241 -3.41 13.31 -11.97
CA TYR A 241 -3.32 11.87 -11.81
C TYR A 241 -4.62 11.26 -11.27
N LEU A 242 -5.13 11.75 -10.14
CA LEU A 242 -6.32 11.21 -9.49
C LEU A 242 -7.58 11.39 -10.36
N SER A 243 -7.72 12.56 -11.01
CA SER A 243 -8.85 12.80 -11.89
C SER A 243 -8.80 11.92 -13.14
N SER A 244 -7.62 11.75 -13.75
CA SER A 244 -7.42 10.89 -14.91
C SER A 244 -7.60 9.41 -14.57
N ALA A 245 -7.00 8.93 -13.49
CA ALA A 245 -7.06 7.53 -13.10
C ALA A 245 -8.40 7.14 -12.45
N GLY A 246 -9.01 8.05 -11.69
CA GLY A 246 -10.25 7.78 -10.97
C GLY A 246 -11.52 7.97 -11.80
N TYR A 247 -11.54 8.94 -12.70
CA TYR A 247 -12.76 9.38 -13.39
C TYR A 247 -12.57 9.68 -14.89
N GLY A 248 -11.33 9.73 -15.37
CA GLY A 248 -10.98 10.21 -16.72
C GLY A 248 -10.53 9.12 -17.68
N SER A 249 -9.69 9.51 -18.64
CA SER A 249 -9.28 8.70 -19.78
C SER A 249 -8.48 7.43 -19.43
N THR A 250 -7.79 7.42 -18.30
CA THR A 250 -7.00 6.25 -17.86
C THR A 250 -7.77 5.34 -16.89
N SER A 251 -8.96 5.75 -16.43
CA SER A 251 -9.79 4.95 -15.52
C SER A 251 -10.17 3.58 -16.10
N GLY A 252 -10.37 3.48 -17.41
CA GLY A 252 -10.66 2.22 -18.09
C GLY A 252 -9.52 1.19 -18.09
N ILE A 253 -8.28 1.57 -17.70
CA ILE A 253 -7.16 0.64 -17.57
C ILE A 253 -7.23 -0.10 -16.22
N TYR A 254 -7.70 0.59 -15.17
CA TYR A 254 -7.77 0.11 -13.80
C TYR A 254 -9.21 0.02 -13.29
N GLY A 255 -10.19 0.41 -14.12
CA GLY A 255 -11.53 0.71 -13.73
C GLY A 255 -12.51 -0.44 -13.88
N ARG A 256 -13.61 -0.28 -13.18
CA ARG A 256 -14.78 -1.17 -13.23
C ARG A 256 -15.50 -1.00 -14.54
N SER A 257 -15.90 -2.11 -15.12
CA SER A 257 -16.72 -2.11 -16.35
C SER A 257 -18.21 -1.82 -16.11
N GLN A 258 -18.66 -1.96 -14.85
CA GLN A 258 -20.07 -1.75 -14.49
C GLN A 258 -20.37 -0.26 -14.29
N PRO A 259 -21.62 0.18 -14.58
CA PRO A 259 -22.02 1.56 -14.32
C PRO A 259 -22.15 1.86 -12.82
N LEU A 260 -21.84 3.09 -12.42
CA LEU A 260 -21.92 3.59 -11.03
C LEU A 260 -23.29 3.35 -10.38
N THR A 261 -24.37 3.29 -11.16
CA THR A 261 -25.73 3.05 -10.70
C THR A 261 -26.04 1.59 -10.38
N SER A 262 -25.16 0.66 -10.75
CA SER A 262 -25.40 -0.78 -10.55
C SER A 262 -24.98 -1.22 -9.13
N LEU A 263 -25.74 -2.16 -8.57
CA LEU A 263 -25.36 -2.79 -7.29
C LEU A 263 -24.02 -3.51 -7.39
N ALA A 264 -23.72 -4.14 -8.54
CA ALA A 264 -22.47 -4.83 -8.79
C ALA A 264 -21.25 -3.90 -8.69
N TYR A 265 -21.38 -2.62 -9.07
CA TYR A 265 -20.34 -1.63 -8.90
C TYR A 265 -19.97 -1.42 -7.42
N TRP A 266 -20.97 -1.27 -6.56
CA TRP A 266 -20.76 -1.03 -5.13
C TRP A 266 -20.32 -2.30 -4.38
N THR A 267 -20.86 -3.46 -4.74
CA THR A 267 -20.48 -4.72 -4.10
C THR A 267 -19.06 -5.16 -4.46
N ARG A 268 -18.48 -4.66 -5.55
CA ARG A 268 -17.09 -4.97 -5.92
C ARG A 268 -16.08 -4.50 -4.86
N GLU A 269 -16.23 -3.31 -4.30
CA GLU A 269 -15.36 -2.83 -3.23
C GLU A 269 -15.54 -3.65 -1.93
N LEU A 270 -16.78 -4.07 -1.64
CA LEU A 270 -17.04 -4.99 -0.54
C LEU A 270 -16.34 -6.34 -0.75
N SER A 271 -16.31 -6.84 -1.99
CA SER A 271 -15.56 -8.05 -2.35
C SER A 271 -14.07 -7.90 -2.03
N LEU A 272 -13.45 -6.77 -2.42
CA LEU A 272 -12.04 -6.49 -2.11
C LEU A 272 -11.78 -6.42 -0.60
N ILE A 273 -12.69 -5.81 0.17
CA ILE A 273 -12.60 -5.81 1.65
C ILE A 273 -12.62 -7.24 2.21
N VAL A 274 -13.49 -8.10 1.69
CA VAL A 274 -13.55 -9.51 2.15
C VAL A 274 -12.32 -10.29 1.68
N GLU A 275 -11.79 -10.02 0.49
CA GLU A 275 -10.51 -10.57 0.01
C GLU A 275 -9.33 -10.16 0.91
N GLU A 276 -9.31 -8.93 1.43
CA GLU A 276 -8.29 -8.44 2.34
C GLU A 276 -8.39 -8.99 3.77
N LEU A 277 -9.61 -9.27 4.24
CA LEU A 277 -9.88 -9.87 5.55
C LEU A 277 -9.78 -11.40 5.55
N TYR A 278 -10.00 -12.03 4.41
CA TYR A 278 -10.33 -13.44 4.21
C TYR A 278 -11.69 -13.82 4.82
N VAL A 279 -12.32 -14.84 4.25
CA VAL A 279 -13.68 -15.27 4.65
C VAL A 279 -13.83 -15.54 6.16
N PRO A 280 -12.90 -16.24 6.85
CA PRO A 280 -13.09 -16.52 8.28
C PRO A 280 -13.13 -15.25 9.13
N LEU A 281 -12.27 -14.26 8.87
CA LEU A 281 -12.25 -13.01 9.65
C LEU A 281 -13.44 -12.13 9.31
N ALA A 282 -13.79 -12.00 8.03
CA ALA A 282 -14.97 -11.25 7.60
C ALA A 282 -16.25 -11.83 8.23
N ALA A 283 -16.40 -13.16 8.24
CA ALA A 283 -17.54 -13.83 8.88
C ALA A 283 -17.57 -13.62 10.40
N ALA A 284 -16.42 -13.68 11.08
CA ALA A 284 -16.33 -13.43 12.52
C ALA A 284 -16.73 -11.98 12.86
N VAL A 285 -16.26 -11.00 12.08
CA VAL A 285 -16.63 -9.57 12.24
C VAL A 285 -18.13 -9.36 11.98
N LEU A 286 -18.66 -9.95 10.92
CA LEU A 286 -20.08 -9.91 10.61
C LEU A 286 -20.93 -10.53 11.75
N ALA A 287 -20.52 -11.67 12.29
CA ALA A 287 -21.18 -12.30 13.43
C ALA A 287 -21.21 -11.39 14.67
N CYS A 288 -20.15 -10.60 14.92
CA CYS A 288 -20.13 -9.61 15.98
C CYS A 288 -21.18 -8.52 15.76
N PHE A 289 -21.34 -8.00 14.54
CA PHE A 289 -22.35 -7.00 14.22
C PHE A 289 -23.77 -7.56 14.31
N VAL A 290 -24.01 -8.77 13.81
CA VAL A 290 -25.31 -9.44 13.90
C VAL A 290 -25.69 -9.67 15.36
N ALA A 291 -24.79 -10.19 16.18
CA ALA A 291 -25.02 -10.42 17.61
C ALA A 291 -25.34 -9.10 18.34
N TRP A 292 -24.63 -8.02 18.03
CA TRP A 292 -24.90 -6.70 18.57
C TRP A 292 -26.27 -6.17 18.13
N ALA A 293 -26.61 -6.27 16.84
CA ALA A 293 -27.89 -5.82 16.29
C ALA A 293 -29.07 -6.55 16.95
N VAL A 294 -29.01 -7.90 17.03
CA VAL A 294 -30.04 -8.73 17.69
C VAL A 294 -30.20 -8.33 19.16
N THR A 295 -29.09 -8.09 19.86
CA THR A 295 -29.12 -7.67 21.28
C THR A 295 -29.79 -6.31 21.43
N ARG A 296 -29.50 -5.35 20.52
CA ARG A 296 -30.07 -4.00 20.54
C ARG A 296 -31.56 -3.99 20.19
N LEU A 297 -31.98 -4.72 19.16
CA LEU A 297 -33.37 -4.85 18.76
C LEU A 297 -34.23 -5.41 19.90
N ARG A 298 -33.75 -6.41 20.65
CA ARG A 298 -34.45 -7.00 21.80
C ARG A 298 -34.58 -6.03 22.99
N SER A 299 -33.63 -5.09 23.16
CA SER A 299 -33.62 -4.19 24.31
C SER A 299 -34.37 -2.87 24.08
N TRP A 300 -34.78 -2.55 22.85
CA TRP A 300 -35.43 -1.27 22.45
C TRP A 300 -34.74 -0.01 22.99
N GLN A 301 -33.43 -0.11 23.34
CA GLN A 301 -32.69 1.01 23.89
C GLN A 301 -32.25 1.96 22.76
N ARG A 302 -32.72 3.19 22.81
CA ARG A 302 -32.25 4.26 21.92
C ARG A 302 -30.78 4.53 22.23
N PRO A 303 -29.91 4.68 21.21
CA PRO A 303 -28.55 5.08 21.46
C PRO A 303 -28.54 6.50 22.04
N ALA A 304 -28.04 6.65 23.26
CA ALA A 304 -27.74 7.96 23.81
C ALA A 304 -26.42 8.43 23.19
N PHE A 305 -26.45 9.52 22.44
CA PHE A 305 -25.25 10.11 21.81
C PHE A 305 -24.54 11.13 22.71
N ASP A 306 -24.92 11.20 23.97
CA ASP A 306 -24.48 12.24 24.90
C ASP A 306 -23.09 11.94 25.49
N ASP A 307 -22.67 10.68 25.52
CA ASP A 307 -21.37 10.30 26.05
C ASP A 307 -20.26 10.31 24.98
N ARG A 308 -19.02 10.47 25.45
CA ARG A 308 -17.82 10.47 24.60
C ARG A 308 -17.68 9.18 23.80
N ARG A 309 -18.07 8.04 24.36
CA ARG A 309 -17.97 6.73 23.70
C ARG A 309 -18.91 6.64 22.51
N SER A 310 -20.15 7.05 22.67
CA SER A 310 -21.14 7.03 21.60
C SER A 310 -20.78 8.00 20.47
N ARG A 311 -20.29 9.20 20.81
CA ARG A 311 -19.75 10.14 19.82
C ARG A 311 -18.55 9.58 19.09
N GLY A 312 -17.65 8.88 19.81
CA GLY A 312 -16.51 8.19 19.23
C GLY A 312 -16.91 7.10 18.23
N LEU A 313 -17.86 6.25 18.59
CA LEU A 313 -18.40 5.21 17.71
C LEU A 313 -19.04 5.82 16.46
N LEU A 314 -19.82 6.90 16.61
CA LEU A 314 -20.39 7.62 15.48
C LEU A 314 -19.31 8.15 14.52
N SER A 315 -18.23 8.72 15.06
CA SER A 315 -17.10 9.19 14.24
C SER A 315 -16.45 8.06 13.45
N VAL A 316 -16.25 6.88 14.07
CA VAL A 316 -15.71 5.71 13.36
C VAL A 316 -16.65 5.27 12.24
N VAL A 317 -17.96 5.18 12.51
CA VAL A 317 -18.97 4.81 11.50
C VAL A 317 -19.00 5.81 10.34
N LEU A 318 -18.96 7.13 10.63
CA LEU A 318 -18.96 8.17 9.61
C LEU A 318 -17.71 8.10 8.72
N VAL A 319 -16.52 7.92 9.31
CA VAL A 319 -15.26 7.79 8.54
C VAL A 319 -15.27 6.52 7.70
N LEU A 320 -15.71 5.38 8.24
CA LEU A 320 -15.81 4.13 7.48
C LEU A 320 -16.84 4.24 6.35
N GLY A 321 -18.05 4.72 6.64
CA GLY A 321 -19.13 4.81 5.65
C GLY A 321 -18.82 5.81 4.53
N ALA A 322 -18.37 7.01 4.88
CA ALA A 322 -17.99 8.01 3.88
C ALA A 322 -16.70 7.60 3.15
N GLY A 323 -15.72 7.06 3.86
CA GLY A 323 -14.49 6.54 3.23
C GLY A 323 -14.79 5.46 2.20
N TYR A 324 -15.65 4.49 2.54
CA TYR A 324 -16.14 3.48 1.61
C TYR A 324 -16.85 4.13 0.40
N ALA A 325 -17.78 5.06 0.64
CA ALA A 325 -18.56 5.68 -0.42
C ALA A 325 -17.68 6.48 -1.40
N PHE A 326 -16.77 7.31 -0.88
CA PHE A 326 -15.88 8.10 -1.73
C PHE A 326 -14.84 7.25 -2.46
N LEU A 327 -14.31 6.22 -1.80
CA LEU A 327 -13.42 5.26 -2.44
C LEU A 327 -14.13 4.55 -3.60
N THR A 328 -15.34 4.03 -3.35
CA THR A 328 -16.13 3.31 -4.34
C THR A 328 -16.64 4.21 -5.47
N SER A 329 -16.79 5.52 -5.25
CA SER A 329 -17.22 6.46 -6.31
C SER A 329 -16.18 6.58 -7.44
N SER A 330 -14.91 6.32 -7.16
CA SER A 330 -13.87 6.25 -8.18
C SER A 330 -14.00 4.96 -8.99
N SER A 331 -13.84 5.03 -10.30
CA SER A 331 -13.78 3.84 -11.16
C SER A 331 -12.48 3.05 -11.01
N ASN A 332 -11.43 3.67 -10.49
CA ASN A 332 -10.18 2.97 -10.19
C ASN A 332 -10.38 2.04 -8.99
N GLU A 333 -10.14 0.74 -9.20
CA GLU A 333 -10.19 -0.27 -8.15
C GLU A 333 -8.81 -0.91 -7.96
N GLY A 334 -8.51 -1.32 -6.75
CA GLY A 334 -7.26 -2.02 -6.47
C GLY A 334 -7.24 -2.62 -5.07
N THR A 335 -6.47 -3.68 -4.92
CA THR A 335 -6.16 -4.23 -3.60
C THR A 335 -5.51 -3.17 -2.72
N ALA A 336 -5.74 -3.24 -1.41
CA ALA A 336 -5.25 -2.30 -0.41
C ALA A 336 -5.81 -0.88 -0.47
N PHE A 337 -6.83 -0.61 -1.28
CA PHE A 337 -7.46 0.70 -1.26
C PHE A 337 -8.30 0.88 0.02
N ALA A 338 -9.04 -0.15 0.43
CA ALA A 338 -9.83 -0.14 1.66
C ALA A 338 -9.00 -0.51 2.91
N LEU A 339 -7.82 -1.09 2.79
CA LEU A 339 -6.98 -1.53 3.91
C LEU A 339 -6.82 -0.48 5.02
N PRO A 340 -6.63 0.83 4.75
CA PRO A 340 -6.54 1.83 5.79
C PRO A 340 -7.75 1.93 6.72
N LEU A 341 -8.92 1.46 6.29
CA LEU A 341 -10.15 1.45 7.08
C LEU A 341 -10.30 0.17 7.95
N LEU A 342 -9.58 -0.91 7.61
CA LEU A 342 -9.79 -2.23 8.24
C LEU A 342 -9.49 -2.26 9.75
N PRO A 343 -8.43 -1.62 10.29
CA PRO A 343 -8.22 -1.59 11.73
C PRO A 343 -9.38 -0.95 12.49
N ALA A 344 -9.98 0.11 11.95
CA ALA A 344 -11.14 0.77 12.54
C ALA A 344 -12.41 -0.13 12.45
N LEU A 345 -12.58 -0.86 11.35
CA LEU A 345 -13.65 -1.87 11.20
C LEU A 345 -13.52 -2.99 12.24
N ILE A 346 -12.30 -3.49 12.48
CA ILE A 346 -12.03 -4.47 13.55
C ILE A 346 -12.37 -3.89 14.92
N VAL A 347 -11.99 -2.65 15.22
CA VAL A 347 -12.34 -2.00 16.49
C VAL A 347 -13.86 -1.91 16.67
N LEU A 348 -14.62 -1.59 15.65
CA LEU A 348 -16.09 -1.62 15.70
C LEU A 348 -16.64 -3.03 15.94
N GLY A 349 -16.14 -4.04 15.22
CA GLY A 349 -16.56 -5.43 15.38
C GLY A 349 -16.29 -5.95 16.80
N VAL A 350 -15.10 -5.69 17.35
CA VAL A 350 -14.75 -6.05 18.73
C VAL A 350 -15.58 -5.27 19.75
N THR A 351 -15.91 -4.00 19.48
CA THR A 351 -16.81 -3.20 20.32
C THR A 351 -18.23 -3.78 20.31
N ALA A 352 -18.70 -4.23 19.16
CA ALA A 352 -19.98 -4.92 19.01
C ALA A 352 -20.00 -6.23 19.82
N ALA A 353 -18.96 -7.06 19.69
CA ALA A 353 -18.80 -8.30 20.47
C ALA A 353 -18.78 -8.03 21.98
N ALA A 354 -18.00 -7.04 22.44
CA ALA A 354 -17.91 -6.66 23.85
C ALA A 354 -19.25 -6.17 24.43
N SER A 355 -20.17 -5.70 23.58
CA SER A 355 -21.49 -5.20 23.96
C SER A 355 -22.60 -6.24 23.82
N ALA A 356 -22.31 -7.43 23.29
CA ALA A 356 -23.29 -8.50 23.07
C ALA A 356 -23.83 -9.08 24.38
N ARG A 357 -25.08 -9.57 24.35
CA ARG A 357 -25.76 -10.27 25.45
C ARG A 357 -26.39 -11.56 24.91
N PRO A 358 -26.42 -12.66 25.65
CA PRO A 358 -25.89 -12.89 27.00
C PRO A 358 -24.35 -12.97 27.08
N LEU A 359 -23.82 -13.06 28.28
CA LEU A 359 -22.36 -13.12 28.54
C LEU A 359 -21.68 -14.30 27.80
N ALA A 360 -22.35 -15.44 27.70
CA ALA A 360 -21.85 -16.62 26.97
C ALA A 360 -21.59 -16.29 25.48
N LEU A 361 -22.49 -15.53 24.83
CA LEU A 361 -22.33 -15.11 23.44
C LEU A 361 -21.09 -14.18 23.29
N ARG A 362 -20.90 -13.25 24.24
CA ARG A 362 -19.73 -12.38 24.27
C ARG A 362 -18.42 -13.15 24.30
N TYR A 363 -18.31 -14.16 25.16
CA TYR A 363 -17.12 -15.01 25.25
C TYR A 363 -16.97 -15.92 24.04
N ALA A 364 -18.03 -16.45 23.48
CA ALA A 364 -17.98 -17.23 22.25
C ALA A 364 -17.42 -16.40 21.07
N LEU A 365 -17.87 -15.14 20.92
CA LEU A 365 -17.35 -14.22 19.90
C LEU A 365 -15.86 -13.90 20.16
N ALA A 366 -15.46 -13.69 21.43
CA ALA A 366 -14.05 -13.46 21.76
C ALA A 366 -13.17 -14.65 21.38
N VAL A 367 -13.60 -15.88 21.71
CA VAL A 367 -12.90 -17.12 21.37
C VAL A 367 -12.82 -17.29 19.86
N ALA A 368 -13.90 -17.03 19.13
CA ALA A 368 -13.90 -17.08 17.67
C ALA A 368 -12.90 -16.08 17.05
N LEU A 369 -12.88 -14.83 17.52
CA LEU A 369 -11.93 -13.81 17.08
C LEU A 369 -10.48 -14.18 17.40
N ILE A 370 -10.21 -14.71 18.60
CA ILE A 370 -8.88 -15.22 18.98
C ILE A 370 -8.47 -16.38 18.08
N GLY A 371 -9.36 -17.35 17.86
CA GLY A 371 -9.11 -18.49 17.00
C GLY A 371 -8.76 -18.09 15.56
N VAL A 372 -9.53 -17.18 14.98
CA VAL A 372 -9.26 -16.67 13.62
C VAL A 372 -7.95 -15.87 13.59
N ALA A 373 -7.71 -15.01 14.58
CA ALA A 373 -6.46 -14.24 14.65
C ALA A 373 -5.23 -15.16 14.76
N ALA A 374 -5.28 -16.16 15.62
CA ALA A 374 -4.21 -17.15 15.76
C ALA A 374 -4.00 -17.95 14.45
N THR A 375 -5.08 -18.39 13.81
CA THR A 375 -5.01 -19.08 12.52
C THR A 375 -4.37 -18.22 11.44
N ASN A 376 -4.77 -16.95 11.33
CA ASN A 376 -4.19 -16.00 10.37
C ASN A 376 -2.68 -15.78 10.62
N LEU A 377 -2.26 -15.58 11.88
CA LEU A 377 -0.85 -15.42 12.24
C LEU A 377 -0.03 -16.68 11.91
N LEU A 378 -0.55 -17.87 12.23
CA LEU A 378 0.10 -19.14 11.91
C LEU A 378 0.19 -19.37 10.41
N MET A 379 -0.89 -19.13 9.68
CA MET A 379 -0.95 -19.22 8.21
C MET A 379 0.08 -18.29 7.56
N LYS A 380 0.07 -17.02 7.95
CA LYS A 380 0.97 -15.99 7.42
C LYS A 380 2.42 -16.15 7.91
N SER A 381 2.67 -16.93 8.95
CA SER A 381 4.04 -17.20 9.39
C SER A 381 4.86 -17.97 8.34
N GLY A 382 4.21 -18.76 7.48
CA GLY A 382 4.87 -19.63 6.52
C GLY A 382 5.51 -20.89 7.14
N PHE A 383 5.34 -21.13 8.46
CA PHE A 383 5.91 -22.30 9.14
C PHE A 383 4.96 -23.50 9.16
N VAL A 384 3.66 -23.28 8.97
CA VAL A 384 2.63 -24.32 9.01
C VAL A 384 2.06 -24.53 7.62
N GLU A 385 2.68 -25.43 6.85
CA GLU A 385 2.36 -25.68 5.44
C GLU A 385 0.87 -25.94 5.16
N PRO A 386 0.16 -26.80 5.94
CA PRO A 386 -1.26 -27.06 5.68
C PRO A 386 -2.15 -25.82 5.76
N LEU A 387 -1.80 -24.86 6.63
CA LEU A 387 -2.51 -23.58 6.76
C LEU A 387 -2.10 -22.59 5.68
N ALA A 388 -0.86 -22.64 5.23
CA ALA A 388 -0.33 -21.68 4.26
C ALA A 388 -0.70 -22.00 2.80
N ARG A 389 -1.23 -23.19 2.51
CA ARG A 389 -1.69 -23.57 1.15
C ARG A 389 -2.93 -22.78 0.76
N PRO A 390 -2.94 -22.14 -0.44
CA PRO A 390 -4.09 -21.38 -0.90
C PRO A 390 -5.37 -22.22 -0.97
N ARG A 391 -6.43 -21.71 -0.35
CA ARG A 391 -7.78 -22.25 -0.43
C ARG A 391 -8.75 -21.08 -0.59
N SER A 392 -9.67 -21.21 -1.53
CA SER A 392 -10.68 -20.18 -1.80
C SER A 392 -12.05 -20.81 -1.96
N VAL A 393 -13.09 -20.00 -1.83
CA VAL A 393 -14.48 -20.34 -2.06
C VAL A 393 -15.08 -19.35 -3.04
N ASP A 394 -15.93 -19.82 -3.94
CA ASP A 394 -16.72 -18.97 -4.80
C ASP A 394 -18.01 -18.57 -4.07
N LEU A 395 -18.15 -17.29 -3.79
CA LEU A 395 -19.33 -16.73 -3.15
C LEU A 395 -20.19 -15.99 -4.19
N PRO A 396 -21.54 -16.10 -4.13
CA PRO A 396 -22.42 -15.63 -5.22
C PRO A 396 -22.25 -14.15 -5.62
N VAL A 397 -21.84 -13.29 -4.69
CA VAL A 397 -21.68 -11.84 -4.93
C VAL A 397 -20.21 -11.41 -4.86
N LEU A 398 -19.39 -12.19 -4.16
CA LEU A 398 -18.01 -11.83 -3.83
C LEU A 398 -16.97 -12.57 -4.70
N HIS A 399 -17.43 -13.45 -5.59
CA HIS A 399 -16.59 -14.27 -6.45
C HIS A 399 -15.59 -15.14 -5.66
N ARG A 400 -14.45 -15.43 -6.26
CA ARG A 400 -13.44 -16.28 -5.65
C ARG A 400 -12.74 -15.55 -4.51
N THR A 401 -13.05 -15.91 -3.29
CA THR A 401 -12.57 -15.25 -2.06
C THR A 401 -11.67 -16.19 -1.26
N PRO A 402 -10.52 -15.74 -0.74
CA PRO A 402 -9.60 -16.59 0.00
C PRO A 402 -10.16 -16.98 1.38
N ILE A 403 -9.99 -18.26 1.72
CA ILE A 403 -10.20 -18.78 3.07
C ILE A 403 -8.85 -18.85 3.78
N LEU A 404 -7.82 -19.37 3.11
CA LEU A 404 -6.45 -19.49 3.57
C LEU A 404 -5.52 -19.13 2.42
N ASP A 405 -4.47 -18.35 2.69
CA ASP A 405 -3.37 -18.11 1.76
C ASP A 405 -2.17 -17.53 2.51
N GLY A 406 -1.10 -18.30 2.64
CA GLY A 406 0.09 -17.90 3.37
C GLY A 406 0.91 -16.80 2.71
N PHE A 407 0.89 -16.73 1.38
CA PHE A 407 1.59 -15.70 0.60
C PHE A 407 0.71 -14.52 0.19
N GLY A 408 -0.60 -14.76 -0.01
CA GLY A 408 -1.57 -13.73 -0.38
C GLY A 408 -1.14 -12.90 -1.58
N ILE A 409 -1.25 -11.59 -1.45
CA ILE A 409 -0.91 -10.60 -2.51
C ILE A 409 0.52 -10.76 -3.02
N ILE A 410 1.48 -11.14 -2.17
CA ILE A 410 2.86 -11.35 -2.62
C ILE A 410 2.93 -12.47 -3.65
N GLN A 411 2.10 -13.50 -3.52
CA GLN A 411 2.00 -14.56 -4.52
C GLN A 411 1.37 -14.05 -5.82
N GLU A 412 0.31 -13.28 -5.77
CA GLU A 412 -0.35 -12.72 -6.95
C GLU A 412 0.61 -11.84 -7.75
N GLU A 413 1.33 -10.96 -7.10
CA GLU A 413 2.29 -10.05 -7.73
C GLU A 413 3.45 -10.79 -8.39
N VAL A 414 3.87 -11.92 -7.86
CA VAL A 414 4.92 -12.75 -8.44
C VAL A 414 4.35 -13.78 -9.42
N ALA A 415 3.21 -14.42 -9.10
CA ALA A 415 2.59 -15.43 -9.96
C ALA A 415 1.94 -14.83 -11.21
N GLY A 416 1.42 -13.60 -11.15
CA GLY A 416 0.92 -12.87 -12.32
C GLY A 416 1.94 -12.71 -13.43
N SER A 417 3.23 -12.92 -13.14
CA SER A 417 4.32 -12.99 -14.13
C SER A 417 4.44 -14.33 -14.86
N GLY A 418 3.63 -15.34 -14.51
CA GLY A 418 3.70 -16.69 -15.11
C GLY A 418 4.87 -17.55 -14.62
N TYR A 419 5.56 -17.13 -13.55
CA TYR A 419 6.63 -17.91 -12.93
C TYR A 419 6.07 -18.75 -11.78
N PRO A 420 6.56 -20.01 -11.61
CA PRO A 420 6.14 -20.82 -10.49
C PRO A 420 6.58 -20.16 -9.19
N VAL A 421 5.62 -19.87 -8.34
CA VAL A 421 5.90 -19.48 -6.95
C VAL A 421 6.24 -20.75 -6.18
N GLY A 422 7.23 -20.68 -5.31
CA GLY A 422 7.58 -21.80 -4.44
C GLY A 422 6.42 -22.16 -3.50
N SER A 423 6.58 -23.27 -2.79
CA SER A 423 5.65 -23.61 -1.69
C SER A 423 5.59 -22.44 -0.70
N PRO A 424 4.41 -22.16 -0.09
CA PRO A 424 4.27 -21.15 0.97
C PRO A 424 5.24 -21.30 2.15
N THR A 425 5.88 -22.44 2.28
CA THR A 425 6.86 -22.74 3.34
C THR A 425 8.29 -22.82 2.85
N GLN A 426 8.51 -22.71 1.53
CA GLN A 426 9.84 -22.77 0.92
C GLN A 426 10.21 -21.43 0.30
N PRO A 427 11.51 -21.06 0.31
CA PRO A 427 11.99 -19.87 -0.40
C PRO A 427 11.62 -19.92 -1.88
N LEU A 428 11.39 -18.77 -2.48
CA LEU A 428 11.19 -18.65 -3.93
C LEU A 428 12.37 -19.30 -4.68
N PRO A 429 12.14 -19.85 -5.89
CA PRO A 429 13.18 -20.53 -6.66
C PRO A 429 14.43 -19.66 -6.85
N LYS A 430 15.62 -20.27 -6.90
CA LYS A 430 16.90 -19.58 -7.14
C LYS A 430 16.88 -18.67 -8.38
N LEU A 431 16.09 -19.04 -9.38
CA LEU A 431 15.87 -18.27 -10.60
C LEU A 431 15.49 -16.81 -10.31
N HIS A 432 14.63 -16.56 -9.31
CA HIS A 432 14.24 -15.21 -8.93
C HIS A 432 15.42 -14.34 -8.44
N ARG A 433 16.42 -14.94 -7.81
CA ARG A 433 17.61 -14.22 -7.32
C ARG A 433 18.52 -13.71 -8.45
N LEU A 434 18.45 -14.30 -9.62
CA LEU A 434 19.30 -13.93 -10.77
C LEU A 434 18.80 -12.69 -11.51
N TRP A 435 17.52 -12.32 -11.36
CA TRP A 435 16.94 -11.20 -12.09
C TRP A 435 17.54 -9.84 -11.73
N THR A 436 17.89 -9.61 -10.47
CA THR A 436 18.50 -8.34 -10.06
C THR A 436 19.86 -8.14 -10.69
N PRO A 437 20.83 -9.07 -10.57
CA PRO A 437 22.14 -8.93 -11.23
C PRO A 437 22.02 -8.75 -12.75
N ASP A 438 21.15 -9.49 -13.43
CA ASP A 438 21.02 -9.39 -14.88
C ASP A 438 20.41 -8.05 -15.31
N THR A 439 19.45 -7.52 -14.54
CA THR A 439 18.94 -6.17 -14.78
C THR A 439 20.02 -5.11 -14.57
N GLU A 440 20.85 -5.26 -13.54
CA GLU A 440 22.01 -4.40 -13.28
C GLU A 440 23.04 -4.45 -14.41
N HIS A 441 23.34 -5.62 -14.96
CA HIS A 441 24.23 -5.75 -16.10
C HIS A 441 23.74 -4.99 -17.34
N VAL A 442 22.44 -5.06 -17.63
CA VAL A 442 21.83 -4.28 -18.72
C VAL A 442 21.99 -2.77 -18.48
N VAL A 443 21.73 -2.31 -17.27
CA VAL A 443 21.86 -0.88 -16.90
C VAL A 443 23.30 -0.43 -16.96
N GLN A 444 24.27 -1.22 -16.45
CA GLN A 444 25.70 -0.91 -16.50
C GLN A 444 26.20 -0.83 -17.95
N PHE A 445 25.74 -1.73 -18.83
CA PHE A 445 26.08 -1.68 -20.24
C PHE A 445 25.59 -0.38 -20.88
N ILE A 446 24.31 -0.01 -20.68
CA ILE A 446 23.74 1.23 -21.22
C ILE A 446 24.50 2.45 -20.70
N ARG A 447 24.77 2.54 -19.39
CA ARG A 447 25.52 3.66 -18.79
C ARG A 447 26.94 3.78 -19.34
N ARG A 448 27.67 2.67 -19.48
CA ARG A 448 29.03 2.69 -20.07
C ARG A 448 29.02 3.19 -21.52
N LYS A 449 28.04 2.75 -22.33
CA LYS A 449 27.93 3.19 -23.71
C LYS A 449 27.51 4.66 -23.83
N ALA A 450 26.60 5.10 -22.99
CA ALA A 450 26.18 6.50 -22.93
C ALA A 450 27.33 7.43 -22.48
N ALA A 451 28.10 7.01 -21.46
CA ALA A 451 29.27 7.74 -21.00
C ALA A 451 30.36 7.83 -22.09
N ALA A 452 30.64 6.73 -22.81
CA ALA A 452 31.59 6.73 -23.91
C ALA A 452 31.17 7.66 -25.07
N ALA A 453 29.85 7.89 -25.24
CA ALA A 453 29.30 8.83 -26.23
C ALA A 453 29.08 10.25 -25.66
N ASN A 454 29.43 10.49 -24.39
CA ASN A 454 29.21 11.74 -23.67
C ASN A 454 27.73 12.20 -23.70
N VAL A 455 26.78 11.28 -23.56
CA VAL A 455 25.34 11.54 -23.54
C VAL A 455 24.70 10.97 -22.27
N ALA A 456 23.65 11.67 -21.78
CA ALA A 456 22.84 11.13 -20.69
C ALA A 456 21.94 10.01 -21.23
N PRO A 457 21.86 8.82 -20.56
CA PRO A 457 21.02 7.73 -21.01
C PRO A 457 19.53 8.07 -20.88
N ARG A 458 18.78 7.91 -21.97
CA ARG A 458 17.31 8.01 -22.04
C ARG A 458 16.78 6.72 -22.65
N VAL A 459 16.20 5.88 -21.83
CA VAL A 459 15.90 4.48 -22.18
C VAL A 459 14.41 4.29 -22.40
N LEU A 460 14.02 3.56 -23.43
CA LEU A 460 12.69 3.01 -23.59
C LEU A 460 12.72 1.50 -23.45
N VAL A 461 11.74 0.93 -22.75
CA VAL A 461 11.64 -0.51 -22.51
C VAL A 461 10.44 -1.06 -23.24
N ALA A 462 10.68 -1.97 -24.16
CA ALA A 462 9.69 -2.79 -24.85
C ALA A 462 9.72 -4.21 -24.27
N ALA A 463 9.43 -4.30 -22.99
CA ALA A 463 9.19 -5.54 -22.26
C ALA A 463 8.01 -5.32 -21.35
N ASP A 464 7.07 -6.26 -21.37
CA ASP A 464 5.90 -6.24 -20.52
C ASP A 464 5.91 -7.50 -19.66
N ASP A 465 6.73 -7.46 -18.64
CA ASP A 465 7.03 -8.58 -17.76
C ASP A 465 7.24 -8.05 -16.34
N ASN A 466 6.58 -8.63 -15.34
CA ASN A 466 6.73 -8.21 -13.95
C ASN A 466 8.16 -8.33 -13.44
N LEU A 467 8.97 -9.21 -14.02
CA LEU A 467 10.35 -9.45 -13.61
C LEU A 467 11.38 -8.63 -14.39
N PHE A 468 11.02 -8.10 -15.58
CA PHE A 468 11.90 -7.30 -16.40
C PHE A 468 11.11 -6.19 -17.10
N ASN A 469 11.16 -4.98 -16.55
CA ASN A 469 10.37 -3.84 -17.00
C ASN A 469 11.11 -2.51 -16.75
N ASN A 470 10.49 -1.40 -17.12
CA ASN A 470 11.05 -0.07 -16.96
C ASN A 470 11.35 0.31 -15.50
N THR A 471 10.48 -0.07 -14.55
CA THR A 471 10.64 0.27 -13.14
C THR A 471 11.83 -0.47 -12.52
N ARG A 472 12.03 -1.71 -12.94
CA ARG A 472 13.21 -2.51 -12.55
C ARG A 472 14.53 -1.91 -13.03
N LEU A 473 14.56 -1.42 -14.27
CA LEU A 473 15.75 -0.76 -14.79
C LEU A 473 16.03 0.56 -14.06
N ARG A 474 14.99 1.29 -13.68
CA ARG A 474 15.11 2.50 -12.83
C ARG A 474 15.69 2.15 -11.46
N LEU A 475 15.13 1.14 -10.80
CA LEU A 475 15.62 0.67 -9.51
C LEU A 475 17.08 0.22 -9.58
N ALA A 476 17.44 -0.60 -10.57
CA ALA A 476 18.83 -1.03 -10.79
C ALA A 476 19.76 0.17 -10.99
N SER A 477 19.32 1.19 -11.74
CA SER A 477 20.11 2.42 -11.90
C SER A 477 20.30 3.18 -10.59
N ALA A 478 19.27 3.28 -9.77
CA ALA A 478 19.35 3.95 -8.47
C ALA A 478 20.27 3.19 -7.50
N LEU A 479 20.18 1.85 -7.47
CA LEU A 479 21.06 0.99 -6.65
C LEU A 479 22.53 1.12 -7.03
N LEU A 480 22.83 1.17 -8.35
CA LEU A 480 24.20 1.21 -8.85
C LEU A 480 24.88 2.57 -8.68
N ALA A 481 24.13 3.66 -8.74
CA ALA A 481 24.74 4.99 -8.84
C ALA A 481 24.07 6.06 -7.96
N GLY A 482 23.03 5.74 -7.22
CA GLY A 482 22.25 6.75 -6.48
C GLY A 482 21.62 7.83 -7.37
N GLN A 483 21.48 7.57 -8.68
CA GLN A 483 21.02 8.54 -9.66
C GLN A 483 19.80 8.07 -10.43
N TYR A 484 18.92 9.00 -10.72
CA TYR A 484 17.80 8.78 -11.62
C TYR A 484 18.29 8.54 -13.04
N MET A 485 17.76 7.51 -13.69
CA MET A 485 17.90 7.29 -15.12
C MET A 485 16.50 7.37 -15.75
N PRO A 486 16.27 8.27 -16.73
CA PRO A 486 15.00 8.31 -17.44
C PRO A 486 14.75 7.00 -18.19
N VAL A 487 13.81 6.20 -17.71
CA VAL A 487 13.38 4.95 -18.36
C VAL A 487 11.88 5.03 -18.60
N GLY A 488 11.49 5.14 -19.84
CA GLY A 488 10.10 5.14 -20.27
C GLY A 488 9.63 3.74 -20.69
N ARG A 489 8.34 3.61 -20.89
CA ARG A 489 7.66 2.38 -21.30
C ARG A 489 7.22 2.50 -22.77
N LEU A 490 7.48 1.49 -23.57
CA LEU A 490 7.06 1.42 -24.97
C LEU A 490 5.78 0.60 -25.18
N VAL A 491 5.24 0.06 -24.10
CA VAL A 491 3.97 -0.67 -24.05
C VAL A 491 2.81 0.32 -23.95
N SER A 492 1.66 0.00 -24.50
CA SER A 492 0.46 0.86 -24.48
C SER A 492 0.69 2.25 -25.11
N VAL A 493 1.17 2.27 -26.33
CA VAL A 493 1.40 3.52 -27.08
C VAL A 493 0.08 4.05 -27.62
N THR A 494 -0.11 5.36 -27.53
CA THR A 494 -1.23 6.04 -28.21
C THR A 494 -1.16 5.73 -29.71
N GLY A 495 -2.24 5.19 -30.28
CA GLY A 495 -2.27 4.70 -31.67
C GLY A 495 -2.14 3.16 -31.82
N GLY A 496 -1.99 2.42 -30.70
CA GLY A 496 -2.01 0.96 -30.66
C GLY A 496 -0.70 0.29 -31.11
N ASP A 497 -0.76 -1.03 -31.35
CA ASP A 497 0.38 -1.87 -31.74
C ASP A 497 0.75 -1.66 -33.22
N ARG A 498 1.32 -0.48 -33.54
CA ARG A 498 1.73 -0.06 -34.89
C ARG A 498 3.16 0.47 -34.90
N THR A 499 3.89 0.22 -35.99
CA THR A 499 5.29 0.64 -36.13
C THR A 499 5.44 2.16 -36.06
N ASP A 500 4.59 2.91 -36.75
CA ASP A 500 4.58 4.38 -36.75
C ASP A 500 4.29 4.96 -35.35
N ALA A 501 3.38 4.35 -34.58
CA ALA A 501 3.10 4.76 -33.21
C ALA A 501 4.33 4.55 -32.29
N TYR A 502 5.04 3.44 -32.44
CA TYR A 502 6.29 3.21 -31.72
C TYR A 502 7.37 4.20 -32.15
N ALA A 503 7.55 4.45 -33.45
CA ALA A 503 8.52 5.42 -33.96
C ALA A 503 8.23 6.83 -33.43
N MET A 504 6.97 7.26 -33.41
CA MET A 504 6.55 8.54 -32.83
C MET A 504 6.93 8.62 -31.35
N LYS A 505 6.62 7.56 -30.56
CA LYS A 505 6.98 7.51 -29.13
C LYS A 505 8.49 7.57 -28.89
N ILE A 506 9.27 6.87 -29.71
CA ILE A 506 10.74 6.88 -29.63
C ILE A 506 11.28 8.29 -29.87
N ARG A 507 10.78 9.00 -30.91
CA ARG A 507 11.17 10.37 -31.23
C ARG A 507 10.75 11.35 -30.13
N SER A 508 9.50 11.31 -29.69
CA SER A 508 8.96 12.23 -28.66
C SER A 508 9.67 12.05 -27.32
N TYR A 509 10.07 10.84 -26.95
CA TYR A 509 10.83 10.58 -25.73
C TYR A 509 12.31 10.96 -25.86
N GLN A 510 12.79 11.20 -27.08
CA GLN A 510 14.21 11.44 -27.38
C GLN A 510 15.09 10.31 -26.84
N ALA A 511 14.66 9.06 -27.01
CA ALA A 511 15.40 7.90 -26.56
C ALA A 511 16.74 7.80 -27.27
N ASN A 512 17.79 7.38 -26.55
CA ASN A 512 19.09 6.97 -27.11
C ASN A 512 19.43 5.51 -26.81
N ALA A 513 18.61 4.85 -26.00
CA ALA A 513 18.65 3.40 -25.81
C ALA A 513 17.26 2.81 -25.82
N ILE A 514 17.09 1.62 -26.41
CA ILE A 514 15.86 0.83 -26.38
C ILE A 514 16.22 -0.57 -25.88
N VAL A 515 15.52 -1.04 -24.86
CA VAL A 515 15.64 -2.40 -24.35
C VAL A 515 14.42 -3.19 -24.82
N ILE A 516 14.64 -4.26 -25.54
CA ILE A 516 13.60 -5.12 -26.11
C ILE A 516 13.77 -6.52 -25.56
N ALA A 517 12.75 -7.10 -24.93
CA ALA A 517 12.75 -8.50 -24.53
C ALA A 517 11.55 -9.25 -25.12
N ARG A 518 11.73 -10.56 -25.37
CA ARG A 518 10.62 -11.41 -25.76
C ARG A 518 9.66 -11.60 -24.58
N ARG A 519 8.37 -11.65 -24.89
CA ARG A 519 7.30 -11.91 -23.94
C ARG A 519 7.49 -13.24 -23.21
N HIS A 520 7.18 -13.28 -21.92
CA HIS A 520 7.02 -14.53 -21.18
C HIS A 520 5.73 -15.26 -21.60
N ARG A 521 5.74 -16.60 -21.58
CA ARG A 521 4.52 -17.40 -21.81
C ARG A 521 3.54 -17.10 -20.67
N GLY A 522 2.32 -16.71 -21.00
CA GLY A 522 1.27 -16.37 -20.02
C GLY A 522 1.00 -14.88 -19.84
N THR A 523 1.92 -13.97 -20.20
CA THR A 523 1.62 -12.53 -20.17
C THR A 523 0.77 -12.10 -21.37
N PRO A 524 -0.15 -11.12 -21.24
CA PRO A 524 -0.92 -10.58 -22.34
C PRO A 524 -0.03 -10.05 -23.47
N LYS A 525 -0.44 -10.19 -24.72
CA LYS A 525 0.29 -9.63 -25.86
C LYS A 525 -0.03 -8.14 -25.98
N MET A 526 0.82 -7.30 -25.40
CA MET A 526 0.67 -5.84 -25.49
C MET A 526 1.52 -5.20 -26.59
N ILE A 527 2.57 -5.88 -27.06
CA ILE A 527 3.48 -5.40 -28.11
C ILE A 527 3.82 -6.50 -29.11
N THR A 528 4.07 -6.12 -30.36
CA THR A 528 4.68 -6.98 -31.36
C THR A 528 6.17 -6.62 -31.50
N VAL A 529 7.06 -7.47 -31.00
CA VAL A 529 8.51 -7.23 -30.99
C VAL A 529 9.06 -6.86 -32.37
N ALA A 530 8.57 -7.51 -33.44
CA ALA A 530 8.97 -7.19 -34.81
C ALA A 530 8.66 -5.73 -35.21
N LYS A 531 7.49 -5.21 -34.82
CA LYS A 531 7.09 -3.82 -35.08
C LYS A 531 7.96 -2.82 -34.28
N VAL A 532 8.29 -3.15 -33.03
CA VAL A 532 9.21 -2.33 -32.23
C VAL A 532 10.60 -2.30 -32.82
N ILE A 533 11.10 -3.43 -33.30
CA ILE A 533 12.39 -3.51 -34.00
C ILE A 533 12.38 -2.69 -35.31
N ALA A 534 11.29 -2.76 -36.08
CA ALA A 534 11.14 -1.96 -37.29
C ALA A 534 11.17 -0.46 -36.98
N ALA A 535 10.40 -0.03 -35.96
CA ALA A 535 10.39 1.37 -35.50
C ALA A 535 11.76 1.83 -34.96
N ALA A 536 12.47 0.97 -34.23
CA ALA A 536 13.82 1.27 -33.76
C ALA A 536 14.77 1.52 -34.93
N ARG A 537 14.76 0.65 -35.96
CA ARG A 537 15.59 0.83 -37.18
C ARG A 537 15.22 2.10 -37.95
N GLU A 538 13.92 2.36 -38.17
CA GLU A 538 13.42 3.57 -38.81
C GLU A 538 13.87 4.85 -38.11
N THR A 539 14.00 4.80 -36.77
CA THR A 539 14.45 5.93 -35.95
C THR A 539 15.95 6.00 -35.76
N GLY A 540 16.73 5.18 -36.45
CA GLY A 540 18.21 5.20 -36.49
C GLY A 540 18.89 4.41 -35.38
N PHE A 541 18.20 3.44 -34.76
CA PHE A 541 18.81 2.54 -33.79
C PHE A 541 19.41 1.30 -34.43
N SER A 542 20.56 0.86 -33.92
CA SER A 542 21.18 -0.41 -34.24
C SER A 542 21.24 -1.33 -33.01
N ARG A 543 21.24 -2.65 -33.24
CA ARG A 543 21.35 -3.63 -32.16
C ARG A 543 22.80 -3.64 -31.64
N ALA A 544 23.00 -3.22 -30.40
CA ALA A 544 24.30 -3.12 -29.78
C ALA A 544 24.73 -4.39 -29.01
N HIS A 545 23.77 -5.03 -28.31
CA HIS A 545 24.10 -6.19 -27.48
C HIS A 545 22.88 -7.09 -27.24
N ARG A 546 23.18 -8.39 -26.98
CA ARG A 546 22.18 -9.38 -26.57
C ARG A 546 22.51 -9.90 -25.18
N PHE A 547 21.54 -9.89 -24.29
CA PHE A 547 21.59 -10.49 -22.95
C PHE A 547 20.73 -11.76 -22.92
N ALA A 548 21.15 -12.75 -22.15
CA ALA A 548 20.28 -13.86 -21.76
C ALA A 548 19.63 -13.49 -20.43
N LEU A 549 18.29 -13.53 -20.38
CA LEU A 549 17.56 -13.37 -19.13
C LEU A 549 17.58 -14.66 -18.32
N PRO A 550 17.32 -14.65 -17.00
CA PRO A 550 17.41 -15.84 -16.15
C PRO A 550 16.55 -17.03 -16.60
N ASP A 551 15.46 -16.76 -17.31
CA ASP A 551 14.58 -17.77 -17.90
C ASP A 551 14.99 -18.24 -19.31
N GLY A 552 16.18 -17.86 -19.77
CA GLY A 552 16.73 -18.21 -21.07
C GLY A 552 16.23 -17.35 -22.23
N ARG A 553 15.27 -16.46 -22.01
CA ARG A 553 14.80 -15.55 -23.07
C ARG A 553 15.87 -14.51 -23.41
N PRO A 554 15.98 -14.12 -24.70
CA PRO A 554 16.87 -13.02 -25.07
C PRO A 554 16.23 -11.65 -24.76
N ALA A 555 17.05 -10.76 -24.25
CA ALA A 555 16.84 -9.32 -24.27
C ALA A 555 17.90 -8.64 -25.14
N TRP A 556 17.51 -7.59 -25.85
CA TRP A 556 18.43 -6.84 -26.71
C TRP A 556 18.45 -5.38 -26.30
N VAL A 557 19.64 -4.81 -26.27
CA VAL A 557 19.84 -3.37 -26.17
C VAL A 557 20.11 -2.82 -27.57
N TRP A 558 19.32 -1.83 -27.95
CA TRP A 558 19.47 -1.07 -29.17
C TRP A 558 19.92 0.34 -28.81
N LEU A 559 20.92 0.87 -29.52
CA LEU A 559 21.49 2.19 -29.26
C LEU A 559 21.37 3.05 -30.50
N LYS A 560 21.03 4.31 -30.32
CA LYS A 560 21.15 5.34 -31.33
C LYS A 560 22.45 6.07 -31.06
N LEU A 561 23.42 5.86 -31.96
CA LEU A 561 24.70 6.46 -31.85
C LEU A 561 24.67 7.87 -32.42
N VAL A 562 25.16 8.84 -31.65
CA VAL A 562 25.50 10.16 -32.18
C VAL A 562 26.81 9.98 -32.93
N ASP A 563 26.86 10.40 -34.21
CA ASP A 563 28.03 10.38 -35.09
C ASP A 563 28.49 9.03 -35.69
N GLY A 564 27.58 8.09 -35.92
CA GLY A 564 27.87 6.95 -36.83
C GLY A 564 29.00 6.00 -36.42
N ARG A 565 29.47 6.05 -35.16
CA ARG A 565 30.48 5.11 -34.63
C ARG A 565 29.81 4.14 -33.67
N PRO A 566 30.02 2.80 -33.85
CA PRO A 566 29.48 1.77 -32.97
C PRO A 566 30.09 1.77 -31.56
#